data_aba217ec4d14d66567bdb7c2144e0bae
#
_entry.id   aba217ec4d14d66567bdb7c2144e0bae
#
_cell.length_a   1.000
_cell.length_b   1.000
_cell.length_c   1.000
_cell.angle_alpha   90.00
_cell.angle_beta   90.00
_cell.angle_gamma   90.00
#
_symmetry.space_group_name_H-M   'P 1'
#
loop_
_entity.id
_entity.type
_entity.pdbx_description
1 polymer ?
#
loop_
_entity_poly.entity_id
_entity_poly.type
_entity_poly.pdbx_seq_one_letter_code
_entity_poly.pdbx_strand_id
1 'polypeptide(L)'
;MFLECKQLFDIVGERIGIDYQLDLSEYQLFSGKPFHTPVTVKGFAENRAEIVSLNMDCSFTMQLDCDRCLNAFEREFHYCFSHTLVRELSAENDDMDDYIVVDGDQLDLDELVLSDILLSLPTKILCNEDCKGLCPVCGKDLNIGNCECKKKQVDPRLEKLGELLK
;
A
#
# COMPACT_ATOMS: atom_id res chain seq x y z
N MET A 1 11.30 -4.62 -13.91
CA MET A 1 11.23 -3.95 -15.24
C MET A 1 11.95 -2.62 -15.17
N PHE A 2 12.83 -2.32 -16.15
CA PHE A 2 13.55 -1.05 -16.16
C PHE A 2 12.92 -0.10 -17.18
N LEU A 3 12.69 1.14 -16.77
CA LEU A 3 12.24 2.24 -17.62
C LEU A 3 13.47 3.05 -18.06
N GLU A 4 13.67 3.16 -19.38
CA GLU A 4 14.74 3.99 -19.98
C GLU A 4 14.34 5.46 -19.92
N CYS A 5 14.97 6.23 -19.03
CA CYS A 5 14.61 7.62 -18.78
C CYS A 5 15.40 8.64 -19.61
N LYS A 6 16.46 8.23 -20.32
CA LYS A 6 17.32 9.14 -21.08
C LYS A 6 16.55 10.02 -22.06
N GLN A 7 15.75 9.40 -22.93
CA GLN A 7 14.96 10.12 -23.93
C GLN A 7 13.87 10.98 -23.28
N LEU A 8 13.27 10.51 -22.19
CA LEU A 8 12.30 11.28 -21.41
C LEU A 8 12.87 12.60 -20.90
N PHE A 9 14.11 12.60 -20.41
CA PHE A 9 14.74 13.82 -19.93
C PHE A 9 15.24 14.74 -21.04
N ASP A 10 15.65 14.16 -22.18
CA ASP A 10 16.31 14.92 -23.24
C ASP A 10 15.32 15.51 -24.25
N ILE A 11 14.08 14.96 -24.37
CA ILE A 11 13.12 15.32 -25.40
C ILE A 11 11.80 15.78 -24.76
N VAL A 12 11.49 17.08 -24.90
CA VAL A 12 10.21 17.63 -24.45
C VAL A 12 9.08 17.08 -25.33
N GLY A 13 8.03 16.54 -24.69
CA GLY A 13 6.90 15.90 -25.36
C GLY A 13 7.05 14.40 -25.56
N GLU A 14 8.20 13.83 -25.18
CA GLU A 14 8.38 12.36 -25.19
C GLU A 14 7.44 11.70 -24.20
N ARG A 15 6.87 10.54 -24.61
CA ARG A 15 5.96 9.74 -23.79
C ARG A 15 6.21 8.26 -23.98
N ILE A 16 6.41 7.54 -22.90
CA ILE A 16 6.62 6.09 -22.85
C ILE A 16 5.44 5.44 -22.14
N GLY A 17 4.76 4.51 -22.81
CA GLY A 17 3.69 3.71 -22.22
C GLY A 17 4.23 2.58 -21.36
N ILE A 18 3.54 2.29 -20.27
CA ILE A 18 3.85 1.22 -19.31
C ILE A 18 2.64 0.28 -19.26
N ASP A 19 2.86 -1.01 -19.57
CA ASP A 19 1.83 -2.06 -19.43
C ASP A 19 2.56 -3.39 -19.20
N TYR A 20 2.56 -3.86 -17.93
CA TYR A 20 3.20 -5.13 -17.59
C TYR A 20 2.58 -5.75 -16.33
N GLN A 21 3.00 -6.98 -16.04
CA GLN A 21 2.61 -7.70 -14.83
C GLN A 21 3.85 -7.93 -13.97
N LEU A 22 3.75 -7.51 -12.71
CA LEU A 22 4.78 -7.73 -11.68
C LEU A 22 4.38 -8.93 -10.83
N ASP A 23 5.24 -9.97 -10.83
CA ASP A 23 5.03 -11.16 -10.01
C ASP A 23 5.63 -10.94 -8.60
N LEU A 24 4.76 -10.87 -7.61
CA LEU A 24 5.10 -10.78 -6.19
C LEU A 24 4.73 -12.03 -5.40
N SER A 25 4.50 -13.18 -6.06
CA SER A 25 4.07 -14.43 -5.43
C SER A 25 5.06 -14.95 -4.37
N GLU A 26 6.35 -14.65 -4.53
CA GLU A 26 7.40 -15.01 -3.58
C GLU A 26 7.63 -13.96 -2.48
N TYR A 27 6.99 -12.79 -2.59
CA TYR A 27 7.18 -11.71 -1.62
C TYR A 27 6.50 -12.04 -0.29
N GLN A 28 7.29 -11.99 0.79
CA GLN A 28 6.80 -12.23 2.14
C GLN A 28 6.36 -10.92 2.80
N LEU A 29 5.11 -10.85 3.20
CA LEU A 29 4.54 -9.73 3.92
C LEU A 29 3.73 -10.24 5.12
N PHE A 30 3.85 -9.59 6.27
CA PHE A 30 3.29 -10.06 7.54
C PHE A 30 3.80 -11.47 7.90
N SER A 31 2.94 -12.47 7.94
CA SER A 31 3.31 -13.85 8.26
C SER A 31 3.12 -14.80 7.06
N GLY A 32 2.93 -14.27 5.85
CA GLY A 32 2.62 -15.09 4.67
C GLY A 32 3.06 -14.48 3.35
N LYS A 33 2.57 -15.06 2.27
CA LYS A 33 2.73 -14.59 0.89
C LYS A 33 1.36 -14.17 0.38
N PRO A 34 0.97 -12.90 0.55
CA PRO A 34 -0.41 -12.47 0.28
C PRO A 34 -0.73 -12.25 -1.21
N PHE A 35 0.28 -12.11 -2.06
CA PHE A 35 0.10 -11.89 -3.50
C PHE A 35 -0.03 -13.22 -4.24
N HIS A 36 -1.26 -13.68 -4.51
CA HIS A 36 -1.50 -14.91 -5.27
C HIS A 36 -1.67 -14.67 -6.76
N THR A 37 -1.89 -13.42 -7.15
CA THR A 37 -2.01 -12.99 -8.54
C THR A 37 -0.98 -11.91 -8.84
N PRO A 38 -0.44 -11.86 -10.07
CA PRO A 38 0.45 -10.77 -10.46
C PRO A 38 -0.21 -9.40 -10.30
N VAL A 39 0.59 -8.41 -9.95
CA VAL A 39 0.18 -7.00 -9.95
C VAL A 39 0.15 -6.51 -11.39
N THR A 40 -0.99 -6.03 -11.85
CA THR A 40 -1.11 -5.39 -13.17
C THR A 40 -0.73 -3.92 -13.01
N VAL A 41 0.30 -3.51 -13.75
CA VAL A 41 0.80 -2.12 -13.76
C VAL A 41 0.58 -1.52 -15.14
N LYS A 42 -0.20 -0.43 -15.19
CA LYS A 42 -0.46 0.32 -16.41
C LYS A 42 -0.21 1.80 -16.17
N GLY A 43 0.31 2.48 -17.19
CA GLY A 43 0.56 3.89 -17.03
C GLY A 43 1.41 4.48 -18.14
N PHE A 44 2.03 5.57 -17.83
CA PHE A 44 2.95 6.25 -18.74
C PHE A 44 3.90 7.18 -18.00
N ALA A 45 5.08 7.38 -18.57
CA ALA A 45 5.97 8.46 -18.23
C ALA A 45 5.99 9.49 -19.37
N GLU A 46 5.93 10.79 -19.03
CA GLU A 46 5.94 11.85 -20.05
C GLU A 46 6.77 13.06 -19.60
N ASN A 47 7.41 13.74 -20.56
CA ASN A 47 8.07 15.01 -20.36
C ASN A 47 7.18 16.14 -20.85
N ARG A 48 6.67 16.96 -19.95
CA ARG A 48 5.93 18.19 -20.28
C ARG A 48 6.70 19.40 -19.73
N ALA A 49 7.09 20.28 -20.65
CA ALA A 49 7.77 21.52 -20.30
C ALA A 49 8.97 21.30 -19.36
N GLU A 50 9.80 20.29 -19.67
CA GLU A 50 10.98 19.89 -18.90
C GLU A 50 10.69 19.24 -17.53
N ILE A 51 9.42 18.98 -17.23
CA ILE A 51 9.00 18.20 -16.05
C ILE A 51 8.69 16.80 -16.52
N VAL A 52 9.42 15.83 -15.99
CA VAL A 52 9.19 14.40 -16.26
C VAL A 52 8.28 13.83 -15.19
N SER A 53 7.09 13.41 -15.58
CA SER A 53 6.11 12.78 -14.70
C SER A 53 5.91 11.31 -15.03
N LEU A 54 5.77 10.47 -14.00
CA LEU A 54 5.44 9.06 -14.07
C LEU A 54 4.08 8.85 -13.42
N ASN A 55 3.12 8.33 -14.18
CA ASN A 55 1.78 8.02 -13.69
C ASN A 55 1.52 6.53 -13.88
N MET A 56 1.12 5.84 -12.80
CA MET A 56 0.91 4.40 -12.78
C MET A 56 -0.40 4.06 -12.08
N ASP A 57 -1.15 3.14 -12.69
CA ASP A 57 -2.33 2.49 -12.13
C ASP A 57 -1.98 1.05 -11.81
N CYS A 58 -2.06 0.68 -10.55
CA CYS A 58 -1.73 -0.65 -10.05
C CYS A 58 -2.99 -1.36 -9.55
N SER A 59 -3.26 -2.57 -10.06
CA SER A 59 -4.39 -3.39 -9.60
C SER A 59 -3.93 -4.80 -9.27
N PHE A 60 -4.37 -5.32 -8.12
CA PHE A 60 -3.98 -6.62 -7.60
C PHE A 60 -4.97 -7.13 -6.55
N THR A 61 -4.93 -8.44 -6.30
CA THR A 61 -5.70 -9.09 -5.23
C THR A 61 -4.76 -9.67 -4.20
N MET A 62 -5.06 -9.43 -2.93
CA MET A 62 -4.32 -10.02 -1.81
C MET A 62 -5.21 -10.93 -0.99
N GLN A 63 -4.62 -12.04 -0.52
CA GLN A 63 -5.19 -12.86 0.54
C GLN A 63 -4.66 -12.37 1.89
N LEU A 64 -5.55 -11.98 2.77
CA LEU A 64 -5.25 -11.30 4.03
C LEU A 64 -6.02 -11.92 5.18
N ASP A 65 -5.46 -11.84 6.38
CA ASP A 65 -6.15 -12.20 7.61
C ASP A 65 -6.73 -10.95 8.28
N CYS A 66 -7.97 -11.04 8.76
CA CYS A 66 -8.61 -9.93 9.44
C CYS A 66 -7.99 -9.70 10.83
N ASP A 67 -7.56 -8.47 11.13
CA ASP A 67 -6.95 -8.11 12.42
C ASP A 67 -7.90 -8.28 13.63
N ARG A 68 -9.21 -8.40 13.39
CA ARG A 68 -10.20 -8.57 14.47
C ARG A 68 -10.69 -10.00 14.66
N CYS A 69 -10.97 -10.74 13.60
CA CYS A 69 -11.57 -12.07 13.69
C CYS A 69 -10.65 -13.18 13.19
N LEU A 70 -9.48 -12.86 12.66
CA LEU A 70 -8.45 -13.77 12.14
C LEU A 70 -8.95 -14.64 10.96
N ASN A 71 -10.12 -14.34 10.39
CA ASN A 71 -10.59 -15.05 9.22
C ASN A 71 -9.84 -14.55 7.98
N ALA A 72 -9.38 -15.49 7.16
CA ALA A 72 -8.79 -15.18 5.87
C ALA A 72 -9.86 -14.65 4.90
N PHE A 73 -9.52 -13.66 4.11
CA PHE A 73 -10.37 -13.10 3.07
C PHE A 73 -9.51 -12.55 1.92
N GLU A 74 -10.13 -12.41 0.76
CA GLU A 74 -9.49 -11.77 -0.39
C GLU A 74 -10.01 -10.34 -0.53
N ARG A 75 -9.08 -9.44 -0.92
CA ARG A 75 -9.41 -8.05 -1.22
C ARG A 75 -8.67 -7.60 -2.47
N GLU A 76 -9.40 -6.98 -3.36
CA GLU A 76 -8.87 -6.28 -4.51
C GLU A 76 -8.46 -4.86 -4.10
N PHE A 77 -7.28 -4.45 -4.58
CA PHE A 77 -6.72 -3.13 -4.40
C PHE A 77 -6.50 -2.48 -5.76
N HIS A 78 -6.76 -1.19 -5.80
CA HIS A 78 -6.51 -0.35 -6.96
C HIS A 78 -5.90 0.97 -6.48
N TYR A 79 -4.68 1.23 -6.88
CA TYR A 79 -3.92 2.41 -6.51
C TYR A 79 -3.44 3.14 -7.75
N CYS A 80 -3.49 4.49 -7.69
CA CYS A 80 -2.94 5.37 -8.69
C CYS A 80 -1.78 6.14 -8.07
N PHE A 81 -0.61 6.03 -8.68
CA PHE A 81 0.61 6.70 -8.23
C PHE A 81 1.05 7.74 -9.25
N SER A 82 1.54 8.86 -8.77
CA SER A 82 2.07 9.93 -9.60
C SER A 82 3.36 10.46 -8.99
N HIS A 83 4.45 10.38 -9.73
CA HIS A 83 5.77 10.81 -9.31
C HIS A 83 6.36 11.81 -10.28
N THR A 84 7.20 12.70 -9.77
CA THR A 84 8.05 13.56 -10.60
C THR A 84 9.46 12.98 -10.58
N LEU A 85 9.99 12.69 -11.78
CA LEU A 85 11.32 12.13 -11.94
C LEU A 85 12.33 13.26 -12.13
N VAL A 86 13.49 13.16 -11.46
CA VAL A 86 14.59 14.13 -11.58
C VAL A 86 15.92 13.40 -11.73
N ARG A 87 16.89 14.01 -12.41
CA ARG A 87 18.25 13.47 -12.50
C ARG A 87 19.08 13.75 -11.24
N GLU A 88 18.88 14.92 -10.64
CA GLU A 88 19.59 15.36 -9.44
C GLU A 88 18.66 16.24 -8.60
N LEU A 89 18.84 16.21 -7.30
CA LEU A 89 18.12 17.10 -6.39
C LEU A 89 18.92 18.43 -6.29
N SER A 90 18.24 19.55 -6.48
CA SER A 90 18.80 20.84 -6.16
C SER A 90 18.84 21.01 -4.65
N ALA A 91 20.01 21.38 -4.09
CA ALA A 91 20.25 21.48 -2.65
C ALA A 91 19.36 22.51 -1.91
N GLU A 92 18.52 23.25 -2.61
CA GLU A 92 17.64 24.29 -2.08
C GLU A 92 16.18 23.86 -1.88
N ASN A 93 15.81 22.65 -2.27
CA ASN A 93 14.42 22.17 -2.12
C ASN A 93 14.30 21.29 -0.88
N ASP A 94 13.69 21.82 0.17
CA ASP A 94 13.43 21.11 1.44
C ASP A 94 12.35 20.00 1.32
N ASP A 95 11.60 19.93 0.19
CA ASP A 95 10.56 18.91 -0.04
C ASP A 95 11.12 17.74 -0.87
N MET A 96 12.08 16.98 -0.28
CA MET A 96 12.71 15.84 -0.93
C MET A 96 11.78 14.63 -1.15
N ASP A 97 10.61 14.61 -0.49
CA ASP A 97 9.70 13.46 -0.50
C ASP A 97 8.86 13.35 -1.79
N ASP A 98 8.80 14.41 -2.61
CA ASP A 98 7.96 14.46 -3.80
C ASP A 98 8.67 14.05 -5.10
N TYR A 99 9.98 13.81 -5.05
CA TYR A 99 10.80 13.55 -6.23
C TYR A 99 11.45 12.18 -6.19
N ILE A 100 11.41 11.48 -7.33
CA ILE A 100 12.20 10.26 -7.53
C ILE A 100 13.46 10.59 -8.30
N VAL A 101 14.61 10.39 -7.66
CA VAL A 101 15.91 10.56 -8.33
C VAL A 101 16.19 9.33 -9.16
N VAL A 102 16.43 9.55 -10.45
CA VAL A 102 16.80 8.48 -11.38
C VAL A 102 18.31 8.36 -11.41
N ASP A 103 18.86 7.29 -10.86
CA ASP A 103 20.28 7.02 -10.90
C ASP A 103 20.70 6.54 -12.29
N GLY A 104 21.53 7.34 -12.97
CA GLY A 104 21.89 7.12 -14.36
C GLY A 104 20.71 7.39 -15.33
N ASP A 105 20.50 6.46 -16.26
CA ASP A 105 19.49 6.60 -17.34
C ASP A 105 18.31 5.63 -17.16
N GLN A 106 18.25 4.84 -16.06
CA GLN A 106 17.28 3.77 -15.85
C GLN A 106 16.60 3.86 -14.49
N LEU A 107 15.29 3.60 -14.45
CA LEU A 107 14.50 3.49 -13.22
C LEU A 107 13.96 2.06 -13.08
N ASP A 108 14.20 1.43 -11.94
CA ASP A 108 13.57 0.14 -11.62
C ASP A 108 12.13 0.34 -11.17
N LEU A 109 11.19 0.04 -12.08
CA LEU A 109 9.76 0.15 -11.81
C LEU A 109 9.26 -0.91 -10.82
N ASP A 110 9.89 -2.09 -10.77
CA ASP A 110 9.44 -3.17 -9.89
C ASP A 110 9.66 -2.80 -8.42
N GLU A 111 10.82 -2.23 -8.12
CA GLU A 111 11.15 -1.73 -6.79
C GLU A 111 10.27 -0.55 -6.39
N LEU A 112 10.07 0.41 -7.29
CA LEU A 112 9.23 1.57 -7.05
C LEU A 112 7.78 1.17 -6.79
N VAL A 113 7.18 0.36 -7.66
CA VAL A 113 5.80 -0.11 -7.52
C VAL A 113 5.60 -0.91 -6.23
N LEU A 114 6.55 -1.77 -5.88
CA LEU A 114 6.49 -2.51 -4.62
C LEU A 114 6.51 -1.56 -3.42
N SER A 115 7.40 -0.57 -3.41
CA SER A 115 7.49 0.43 -2.34
C SER A 115 6.19 1.22 -2.20
N ASP A 116 5.64 1.71 -3.31
CA ASP A 116 4.39 2.48 -3.35
C ASP A 116 3.20 1.67 -2.81
N ILE A 117 3.09 0.40 -3.24
CA ILE A 117 2.05 -0.50 -2.75
C ILE A 117 2.17 -0.68 -1.24
N LEU A 118 3.36 -0.99 -0.73
CA LEU A 118 3.57 -1.24 0.70
C LEU A 118 3.24 -0.02 1.56
N LEU A 119 3.61 1.18 1.11
CA LEU A 119 3.30 2.44 1.80
C LEU A 119 1.81 2.79 1.76
N SER A 120 1.09 2.33 0.73
CA SER A 120 -0.34 2.63 0.54
C SER A 120 -1.27 1.60 1.18
N LEU A 121 -0.74 0.46 1.66
CA LEU A 121 -1.57 -0.53 2.35
C LEU A 121 -2.18 0.05 3.62
N PRO A 122 -3.46 -0.27 3.91
CA PRO A 122 -4.10 0.20 5.12
C PRO A 122 -3.41 -0.36 6.37
N THR A 123 -3.20 0.47 7.38
CA THR A 123 -2.60 0.07 8.67
C THR A 123 -3.47 -0.91 9.45
N LYS A 124 -4.74 -1.04 9.09
CA LYS A 124 -5.71 -1.94 9.71
C LYS A 124 -6.46 -2.74 8.65
N ILE A 125 -6.27 -4.04 8.69
CA ILE A 125 -6.85 -4.97 7.73
C ILE A 125 -8.08 -5.64 8.35
N LEU A 126 -9.27 -5.32 7.81
CA LEU A 126 -10.53 -5.85 8.30
C LEU A 126 -11.29 -6.54 7.16
N CYS A 127 -11.87 -7.71 7.43
CA CYS A 127 -12.72 -8.39 6.44
C CYS A 127 -13.99 -7.59 6.12
N ASN A 128 -14.48 -6.82 7.09
CA ASN A 128 -15.61 -5.89 6.96
C ASN A 128 -15.38 -4.73 7.97
N GLU A 129 -15.83 -3.53 7.64
CA GLU A 129 -15.76 -2.35 8.52
C GLU A 129 -16.44 -2.60 9.88
N ASP A 130 -17.60 -3.29 9.87
CA ASP A 130 -18.39 -3.64 11.04
C ASP A 130 -17.97 -4.97 11.70
N CYS A 131 -16.78 -5.51 11.36
CA CYS A 131 -16.31 -6.75 11.95
C CYS A 131 -16.22 -6.65 13.48
N LYS A 132 -16.98 -7.53 14.16
CA LYS A 132 -17.06 -7.57 15.64
C LYS A 132 -15.84 -8.26 16.28
N GLY A 133 -15.08 -9.00 15.49
CA GLY A 133 -13.89 -9.71 15.94
C GLY A 133 -14.19 -10.93 16.80
N LEU A 134 -13.15 -11.37 17.52
CA LEU A 134 -13.23 -12.49 18.45
C LEU A 134 -13.55 -12.01 19.86
N CYS A 135 -14.28 -12.84 20.61
CA CYS A 135 -14.47 -12.60 22.03
C CYS A 135 -13.12 -12.68 22.78
N PRO A 136 -12.72 -11.66 23.57
CA PRO A 136 -11.44 -11.64 24.26
C PRO A 136 -11.35 -12.67 25.40
N VAL A 137 -12.47 -13.33 25.76
CA VAL A 137 -12.50 -14.31 26.87
C VAL A 137 -12.48 -15.74 26.34
N CYS A 138 -13.30 -16.06 25.33
CA CYS A 138 -13.46 -17.44 24.83
C CYS A 138 -13.03 -17.65 23.39
N GLY A 139 -12.60 -16.58 22.66
CA GLY A 139 -12.18 -16.69 21.27
C GLY A 139 -13.31 -16.92 20.26
N LYS A 140 -14.59 -16.95 20.67
CA LYS A 140 -15.71 -17.13 19.74
C LYS A 140 -15.80 -15.96 18.76
N ASP A 141 -16.01 -16.24 17.49
CA ASP A 141 -16.25 -15.22 16.47
C ASP A 141 -17.62 -14.55 16.72
N LEU A 142 -17.57 -13.25 17.03
CA LEU A 142 -18.76 -12.44 17.33
C LEU A 142 -19.52 -12.01 16.09
N ASN A 143 -18.99 -12.24 14.89
CA ASN A 143 -19.71 -12.03 13.64
C ASN A 143 -20.76 -13.14 13.39
N ILE A 144 -20.48 -14.36 13.88
CA ILE A 144 -21.36 -15.53 13.72
C ILE A 144 -22.44 -15.57 14.82
N GLY A 145 -22.10 -15.04 16.01
CA GLY A 145 -23.07 -15.03 17.12
C GLY A 145 -22.49 -14.56 18.44
N ASN A 146 -23.36 -14.12 19.32
CA ASN A 146 -22.94 -13.65 20.64
C ASN A 146 -22.43 -14.82 21.50
N CYS A 147 -21.51 -14.53 22.41
CA CYS A 147 -21.09 -15.44 23.47
C CYS A 147 -21.77 -15.06 24.79
N GLU A 148 -21.84 -16.02 25.73
CA GLU A 148 -22.42 -15.81 27.06
C GLU A 148 -21.35 -15.31 28.06
N CYS A 149 -20.16 -14.99 27.62
CA CYS A 149 -19.09 -14.50 28.51
C CYS A 149 -19.48 -13.15 29.11
N LYS A 150 -19.33 -13.02 30.41
CA LYS A 150 -19.45 -11.73 31.10
C LYS A 150 -18.37 -10.80 30.56
N LYS A 151 -18.73 -9.58 30.15
CA LYS A 151 -17.77 -8.54 29.79
C LYS A 151 -16.79 -8.39 30.93
N LYS A 152 -15.47 -8.38 30.62
CA LYS A 152 -14.42 -8.14 31.60
C LYS A 152 -14.76 -6.88 32.40
N GLN A 153 -14.81 -6.99 33.74
CA GLN A 153 -14.89 -5.80 34.58
C GLN A 153 -13.64 -4.97 34.30
N VAL A 154 -13.84 -3.66 34.15
CA VAL A 154 -12.72 -2.72 34.01
C VAL A 154 -11.79 -2.90 35.19
N ASP A 155 -10.47 -2.96 34.96
CA ASP A 155 -9.51 -3.02 36.04
C ASP A 155 -9.75 -1.82 36.99
N PRO A 156 -9.92 -2.05 38.32
CA PRO A 156 -10.19 -0.98 39.29
C PRO A 156 -9.18 0.17 39.23
N ARG A 157 -7.96 -0.09 38.75
CA ARG A 157 -6.92 0.93 38.59
C ARG A 157 -7.22 1.89 37.45
N LEU A 158 -7.98 1.41 36.41
CA LEU A 158 -8.39 2.19 35.24
C LEU A 158 -9.77 2.81 35.39
N GLU A 159 -10.52 2.45 36.43
CA GLU A 159 -11.88 2.95 36.67
C GLU A 159 -11.91 4.48 36.81
N LYS A 160 -10.89 5.06 37.44
CA LYS A 160 -10.72 6.51 37.58
C LYS A 160 -10.54 7.25 36.26
N LEU A 161 -9.99 6.59 35.22
CA LEU A 161 -9.87 7.18 33.90
C LEU A 161 -11.23 7.30 33.18
N GLY A 162 -12.19 6.42 33.52
CA GLY A 162 -13.57 6.49 33.03
C GLY A 162 -14.32 7.73 33.51
N GLU A 163 -13.93 8.35 34.64
CA GLU A 163 -14.54 9.58 35.17
C GLU A 163 -14.10 10.81 34.39
N LEU A 164 -12.94 10.76 33.70
CA LEU A 164 -12.40 11.86 32.87
C LEU A 164 -13.03 11.92 31.48
N LEU A 165 -13.80 10.91 31.06
CA LEU A 165 -14.44 10.80 29.75
C LEU A 165 -15.96 11.16 29.76
N LYS A 166 -16.45 11.76 30.85
CA LYS A 166 -17.85 12.21 31.00
C LYS A 166 -18.00 13.70 30.77
#